data_0581480fdab313af784a1bdf336bfce0
#
_entry.id   0581480fdab313af784a1bdf336bfce0
#
_cell.length_a   1.000
_cell.length_b   1.000
_cell.length_c   1.000
_cell.angle_alpha   90.00
_cell.angle_beta   90.00
_cell.angle_gamma   90.00
#
_symmetry.space_group_name_H-M   'P 1'
#
loop_
_entity.id
_entity.type
_entity.pdbx_description
1 polymer ?
#
loop_
_entity_poly.entity_id
_entity_poly.type
_entity_poly.pdbx_seq_one_letter_code
_entity_poly.pdbx_strand_id
1 'polypeptide(L)'
;MSRNTGLIIVAVAGVAAALIVSRVDFGEVVREVTLPLRHEDVIVQQARRHDIDPAMIAAIINVESGFRDQTSSAGARGLMQITHDTADTIERLSGGATFEYDDLANYELNIRYGTYYLDYLLDLYAGNEVAALAAYNAGPGNVDSWGGALLELDQIEFAETRAYVDDVLEKRDQYHDNYAQELGL
;
A
#
# COMPACT_ATOMS: atom_id res chain seq x y z
N MET A 1 36.61 -39.20 20.29
CA MET A 1 35.74 -39.12 19.11
C MET A 1 36.61 -39.39 17.88
N SER A 2 36.29 -40.43 17.09
CA SER A 2 37.11 -40.81 15.94
C SER A 2 36.97 -39.74 14.82
N ARG A 3 38.03 -39.52 14.05
CA ARG A 3 38.06 -38.60 12.89
C ARG A 3 36.90 -38.83 11.92
N ASN A 4 36.40 -40.06 11.82
CA ASN A 4 35.29 -40.46 10.96
C ASN A 4 33.92 -39.99 11.48
N THR A 5 33.73 -39.89 12.80
CA THR A 5 32.48 -39.40 13.39
C THR A 5 32.30 -37.90 13.13
N GLY A 6 33.40 -37.12 13.17
CA GLY A 6 33.36 -35.67 12.86
C GLY A 6 33.00 -35.39 11.39
N LEU A 7 33.58 -36.22 10.46
CA LEU A 7 33.27 -36.08 9.03
C LEU A 7 31.80 -36.41 8.69
N ILE A 8 31.24 -37.43 9.35
CA ILE A 8 29.82 -37.79 9.15
C ILE A 8 28.89 -36.69 9.68
N ILE A 9 29.19 -36.08 10.83
CA ILE A 9 28.39 -34.97 11.39
C ILE A 9 28.40 -33.75 10.46
N VAL A 10 29.56 -33.40 9.90
CA VAL A 10 29.70 -32.27 8.97
C VAL A 10 28.96 -32.58 7.66
N ALA A 11 29.03 -33.79 7.15
CA ALA A 11 28.31 -34.20 5.94
C ALA A 11 26.78 -34.15 6.13
N VAL A 12 26.28 -34.67 7.27
CA VAL A 12 24.87 -34.65 7.62
C VAL A 12 24.37 -33.21 7.82
N ALA A 13 25.14 -32.36 8.48
CA ALA A 13 24.81 -30.94 8.63
C ALA A 13 24.78 -30.23 7.29
N GLY A 14 25.72 -30.53 6.38
CA GLY A 14 25.75 -29.96 5.02
C GLY A 14 24.55 -30.39 4.18
N VAL A 15 24.18 -31.67 4.24
CA VAL A 15 22.98 -32.18 3.54
C VAL A 15 21.69 -31.56 4.13
N ALA A 16 21.59 -31.48 5.46
CA ALA A 16 20.44 -30.83 6.10
C ALA A 16 20.32 -29.36 5.72
N ALA A 17 21.43 -28.60 5.70
CA ALA A 17 21.45 -27.21 5.26
C ALA A 17 21.05 -27.08 3.77
N ALA A 18 21.55 -27.94 2.90
CA ALA A 18 21.18 -27.97 1.49
C ALA A 18 19.70 -28.28 1.27
N LEU A 19 19.13 -29.22 2.06
CA LEU A 19 17.70 -29.57 2.03
C LEU A 19 16.82 -28.41 2.56
N ILE A 20 17.28 -27.64 3.54
CA ILE A 20 16.57 -26.47 4.05
C ILE A 20 16.57 -25.37 2.97
N VAL A 21 17.74 -25.07 2.37
CA VAL A 21 17.87 -24.08 1.31
C VAL A 21 17.05 -24.47 0.06
N SER A 22 16.99 -25.77 -0.29
CA SER A 22 16.19 -26.25 -1.43
C SER A 22 14.67 -26.20 -1.21
N ARG A 23 14.21 -25.94 0.02
CA ARG A 23 12.79 -25.76 0.35
C ARG A 23 12.39 -24.30 0.48
N VAL A 24 13.33 -23.37 0.46
CA VAL A 24 13.04 -21.95 0.44
C VAL A 24 12.68 -21.57 -0.99
N ASP A 25 11.43 -21.22 -1.21
CA ASP A 25 11.02 -20.60 -2.46
C ASP A 25 11.52 -19.13 -2.45
N PHE A 26 12.63 -18.91 -3.14
CA PHE A 26 13.22 -17.58 -3.24
C PHE A 26 12.26 -16.58 -3.91
N GLY A 27 11.37 -17.04 -4.81
CA GLY A 27 10.34 -16.21 -5.42
C GLY A 27 9.34 -15.70 -4.37
N GLU A 28 8.92 -16.59 -3.46
CA GLU A 28 8.01 -16.23 -2.36
C GLU A 28 8.67 -15.24 -1.39
N VAL A 29 9.94 -15.45 -1.05
CA VAL A 29 10.70 -14.53 -0.17
C VAL A 29 10.86 -13.16 -0.83
N VAL A 30 11.19 -13.11 -2.11
CA VAL A 30 11.30 -11.84 -2.85
C VAL A 30 9.95 -11.14 -2.90
N ARG A 31 8.87 -11.86 -3.21
CA ARG A 31 7.51 -11.33 -3.22
C ARG A 31 7.12 -10.73 -1.87
N GLU A 32 7.34 -11.46 -0.77
CA GLU A 32 7.02 -10.97 0.59
C GLU A 32 7.78 -9.69 0.96
N VAL A 33 8.97 -9.48 0.43
CA VAL A 33 9.77 -8.27 0.67
C VAL A 33 9.38 -7.11 -0.24
N THR A 34 9.12 -7.37 -1.51
CA THR A 34 8.88 -6.33 -2.53
C THR A 34 7.40 -6.01 -2.74
N LEU A 35 6.53 -6.98 -2.44
CA LEU A 35 5.09 -6.89 -2.63
C LEU A 35 4.36 -7.53 -1.43
N PRO A 36 4.61 -7.07 -0.18
CA PRO A 36 3.94 -7.63 0.98
C PRO A 36 2.43 -7.41 0.91
N LEU A 37 1.65 -8.41 1.36
CA LEU A 37 0.22 -8.26 1.61
C LEU A 37 -0.08 -8.59 3.07
N ARG A 38 -0.77 -7.70 3.76
CA ARG A 38 -1.23 -7.84 5.14
C ARG A 38 -2.56 -7.14 5.29
N HIS A 39 -3.34 -7.56 6.29
CA HIS A 39 -4.65 -6.96 6.59
C HIS A 39 -5.62 -7.04 5.40
N GLU A 40 -5.53 -8.11 4.61
CA GLU A 40 -6.34 -8.35 3.42
C GLU A 40 -7.84 -8.36 3.72
N ASP A 41 -8.23 -8.84 4.90
CA ASP A 41 -9.62 -8.82 5.36
C ASP A 41 -10.18 -7.40 5.48
N VAL A 42 -9.41 -6.47 6.04
CA VAL A 42 -9.78 -5.05 6.15
C VAL A 42 -9.76 -4.38 4.77
N ILE A 43 -8.74 -4.65 3.96
CA ILE A 43 -8.64 -4.11 2.60
C ILE A 43 -9.86 -4.51 1.77
N VAL A 44 -10.18 -5.81 1.72
CA VAL A 44 -11.33 -6.33 0.97
C VAL A 44 -12.66 -5.78 1.51
N GLN A 45 -12.77 -5.63 2.84
CA GLN A 45 -13.96 -5.02 3.45
C GLN A 45 -14.16 -3.57 3.01
N GLN A 46 -13.10 -2.76 3.04
CA GLN A 46 -13.18 -1.35 2.63
C GLN A 46 -13.36 -1.21 1.12
N ALA A 47 -12.68 -2.03 0.33
CA ALA A 47 -12.85 -2.11 -1.11
C ALA A 47 -14.31 -2.31 -1.52
N ARG A 48 -14.98 -3.31 -0.92
CA ARG A 48 -16.40 -3.59 -1.16
C ARG A 48 -17.33 -2.47 -0.68
N ARG A 49 -16.97 -1.79 0.40
CA ARG A 49 -17.79 -0.71 0.96
C ARG A 49 -17.81 0.52 0.05
N HIS A 50 -16.70 0.79 -0.62
CA HIS A 50 -16.48 1.99 -1.41
C HIS A 50 -16.46 1.72 -2.93
N ASP A 51 -16.71 0.46 -3.36
CA ASP A 51 -16.63 0.02 -4.76
C ASP A 51 -15.28 0.35 -5.41
N ILE A 52 -14.19 0.16 -4.63
CA ILE A 52 -12.81 0.39 -5.08
C ILE A 52 -12.12 -0.95 -5.25
N ASP A 53 -11.22 -1.04 -6.24
CA ASP A 53 -10.36 -2.19 -6.44
C ASP A 53 -9.48 -2.46 -5.20
N PRO A 54 -9.57 -3.64 -4.54
CA PRO A 54 -8.75 -3.95 -3.38
C PRO A 54 -7.24 -3.97 -3.70
N ALA A 55 -6.85 -4.27 -4.95
CA ALA A 55 -5.46 -4.18 -5.39
C ALA A 55 -4.96 -2.74 -5.41
N MET A 56 -5.82 -1.76 -5.73
CA MET A 56 -5.48 -0.34 -5.64
C MET A 56 -5.19 0.10 -4.20
N ILE A 57 -6.01 -0.33 -3.24
CA ILE A 57 -5.80 -0.02 -1.81
C ILE A 57 -4.48 -0.64 -1.35
N ALA A 58 -4.22 -1.92 -1.68
CA ALA A 58 -2.97 -2.60 -1.33
C ALA A 58 -1.75 -1.92 -1.95
N ALA A 59 -1.85 -1.46 -3.21
CA ALA A 59 -0.79 -0.73 -3.90
C ALA A 59 -0.45 0.59 -3.21
N ILE A 60 -1.44 1.39 -2.84
CA ILE A 60 -1.24 2.63 -2.08
C ILE A 60 -0.54 2.33 -0.76
N ILE A 61 -1.00 1.35 0.03
CA ILE A 61 -0.35 0.96 1.28
C ILE A 61 1.11 0.54 1.06
N ASN A 62 1.37 -0.19 -0.03
CA ASN A 62 2.72 -0.62 -0.36
C ASN A 62 3.64 0.57 -0.66
N VAL A 63 3.20 1.51 -1.49
CA VAL A 63 3.98 2.69 -1.88
C VAL A 63 4.17 3.64 -0.71
N GLU A 64 3.13 3.85 0.11
CA GLU A 64 3.15 4.77 1.25
C GLU A 64 4.02 4.28 2.42
N SER A 65 3.96 3.00 2.75
CA SER A 65 4.59 2.49 3.98
C SER A 65 5.28 1.12 3.84
N GLY A 66 5.06 0.39 2.74
CA GLY A 66 5.43 -1.02 2.63
C GLY A 66 4.75 -1.86 3.71
N PHE A 67 3.50 -1.56 4.04
CA PHE A 67 2.72 -2.22 5.10
C PHE A 67 3.34 -2.10 6.50
N ARG A 68 4.06 -1.01 6.79
CA ARG A 68 4.64 -0.73 8.11
C ARG A 68 3.93 0.44 8.76
N ASP A 69 3.50 0.26 10.01
CA ASP A 69 3.06 1.42 10.82
C ASP A 69 4.25 2.32 11.07
N GLN A 70 4.17 3.54 10.56
CA GLN A 70 5.24 4.53 10.69
C GLN A 70 4.65 5.95 10.69
N THR A 71 5.46 6.88 11.22
CA THR A 71 5.22 8.31 11.09
C THR A 71 6.35 8.91 10.26
N SER A 72 6.02 9.58 9.17
CA SER A 72 7.02 10.24 8.33
C SER A 72 7.60 11.47 9.02
N SER A 73 8.72 11.98 8.51
CA SER A 73 9.32 13.25 8.99
C SER A 73 8.39 14.46 8.76
N ALA A 74 7.46 14.36 7.80
CA ALA A 74 6.44 15.36 7.53
C ALA A 74 5.17 15.19 8.40
N GLY A 75 5.15 14.19 9.28
CA GLY A 75 4.04 13.91 10.18
C GLY A 75 2.94 13.03 9.58
N ALA A 76 3.08 12.46 8.38
CA ALA A 76 2.09 11.52 7.86
C ALA A 76 2.08 10.21 8.67
N ARG A 77 0.90 9.62 8.93
CA ARG A 77 0.71 8.54 9.91
C ARG A 77 0.15 7.27 9.30
N GLY A 78 0.70 6.13 9.75
CA GLY A 78 0.19 4.78 9.54
C GLY A 78 0.42 4.20 8.15
N LEU A 79 -0.34 3.16 7.81
CA LEU A 79 -0.14 2.38 6.59
C LEU A 79 -0.38 3.19 5.30
N MET A 80 -1.39 4.05 5.30
CA MET A 80 -1.76 4.90 4.16
C MET A 80 -1.26 6.35 4.29
N GLN A 81 -0.34 6.61 5.23
CA GLN A 81 0.36 7.89 5.43
C GLN A 81 -0.58 9.12 5.42
N ILE A 82 -1.60 9.09 6.27
CA ILE A 82 -2.58 10.18 6.39
C ILE A 82 -1.91 11.35 7.12
N THR A 83 -1.90 12.54 6.49
CA THR A 83 -1.42 13.78 7.08
C THR A 83 -2.45 14.43 8.00
N HIS A 84 -2.05 15.42 8.80
CA HIS A 84 -2.99 16.21 9.61
C HIS A 84 -4.06 16.89 8.75
N ASP A 85 -3.66 17.54 7.66
CA ASP A 85 -4.59 18.24 6.75
C ASP A 85 -5.58 17.28 6.10
N THR A 86 -5.12 16.06 5.77
CA THR A 86 -5.98 14.99 5.24
C THR A 86 -6.94 14.50 6.32
N ALA A 87 -6.49 14.33 7.57
CA ALA A 87 -7.32 13.94 8.69
C ALA A 87 -8.43 14.97 8.97
N ASP A 88 -8.08 16.26 9.00
CA ASP A 88 -9.05 17.36 9.16
C ASP A 88 -10.07 17.38 8.00
N THR A 89 -9.63 17.05 6.80
CA THR A 89 -10.52 16.93 5.64
C THR A 89 -11.48 15.77 5.79
N ILE A 90 -10.99 14.60 6.20
CA ILE A 90 -11.80 13.40 6.44
C ILE A 90 -12.84 13.68 7.54
N GLU A 91 -12.44 14.31 8.65
CA GLU A 91 -13.35 14.67 9.74
C GLU A 91 -14.50 15.56 9.24
N ARG A 92 -14.16 16.60 8.46
CA ARG A 92 -15.14 17.52 7.89
C ARG A 92 -16.10 16.82 6.92
N LEU A 93 -15.59 15.94 6.04
CA LEU A 93 -16.36 15.23 5.02
C LEU A 93 -17.25 14.15 5.63
N SER A 94 -16.80 13.47 6.68
CA SER A 94 -17.54 12.39 7.35
C SER A 94 -18.66 12.87 8.27
N GLY A 95 -18.86 14.20 8.40
CA GLY A 95 -19.90 14.78 9.24
C GLY A 95 -19.58 14.77 10.74
N GLY A 96 -18.29 14.80 11.09
CA GLY A 96 -17.82 14.92 12.46
C GLY A 96 -17.57 13.58 13.17
N ALA A 97 -17.13 12.56 12.43
CA ALA A 97 -16.49 11.41 13.07
C ALA A 97 -15.21 11.90 13.74
N THR A 98 -15.30 12.25 15.02
CA THR A 98 -14.13 12.67 15.79
C THR A 98 -13.22 11.47 16.03
N PHE A 99 -12.01 11.54 15.52
CA PHE A 99 -10.93 10.64 15.90
C PHE A 99 -9.72 11.49 16.32
N GLU A 100 -8.96 10.99 17.26
CA GLU A 100 -7.67 11.60 17.60
C GLU A 100 -6.67 11.23 16.51
N TYR A 101 -5.79 12.16 16.10
CA TYR A 101 -4.79 11.86 15.07
C TYR A 101 -3.92 10.64 15.41
N ASP A 102 -3.65 10.42 16.69
CA ASP A 102 -2.91 9.25 17.18
C ASP A 102 -3.65 7.92 16.96
N ASP A 103 -4.97 7.92 16.79
CA ASP A 103 -5.75 6.72 16.45
C ASP A 103 -5.39 6.18 15.07
N LEU A 104 -4.82 7.00 14.19
CA LEU A 104 -4.31 6.59 12.88
C LEU A 104 -3.11 5.62 12.96
N ALA A 105 -2.55 5.36 14.14
CA ALA A 105 -1.65 4.23 14.37
C ALA A 105 -2.37 2.87 14.31
N ASN A 106 -3.69 2.85 14.54
CA ASN A 106 -4.49 1.64 14.38
C ASN A 106 -4.69 1.36 12.89
N TYR A 107 -4.24 0.18 12.42
CA TYR A 107 -4.27 -0.17 10.99
C TYR A 107 -5.69 -0.21 10.42
N GLU A 108 -6.69 -0.69 11.18
CA GLU A 108 -8.08 -0.75 10.71
C GLU A 108 -8.64 0.66 10.46
N LEU A 109 -8.40 1.58 11.40
CA LEU A 109 -8.81 2.98 11.25
C LEU A 109 -8.06 3.66 10.11
N ASN A 110 -6.76 3.41 10.01
CA ASN A 110 -5.92 4.00 8.98
C ASN A 110 -6.36 3.57 7.57
N ILE A 111 -6.55 2.25 7.33
CA ILE A 111 -7.05 1.73 6.05
C ILE A 111 -8.46 2.26 5.77
N ARG A 112 -9.35 2.28 6.77
CA ARG A 112 -10.71 2.79 6.62
C ARG A 112 -10.73 4.25 6.18
N TYR A 113 -9.96 5.12 6.85
CA TYR A 113 -9.95 6.54 6.56
C TYR A 113 -9.18 6.88 5.29
N GLY A 114 -8.06 6.19 5.03
CA GLY A 114 -7.33 6.34 3.77
C GLY A 114 -8.17 5.92 2.55
N THR A 115 -8.90 4.81 2.65
CA THR A 115 -9.82 4.37 1.60
C THR A 115 -10.98 5.34 1.41
N TYR A 116 -11.57 5.85 2.50
CA TYR A 116 -12.60 6.88 2.44
C TYR A 116 -12.12 8.15 1.73
N TYR A 117 -10.89 8.58 1.99
CA TYR A 117 -10.31 9.73 1.32
C TYR A 117 -10.02 9.46 -0.18
N LEU A 118 -9.57 8.26 -0.52
CA LEU A 118 -9.41 7.84 -1.91
C LEU A 118 -10.73 7.84 -2.66
N ASP A 119 -11.81 7.31 -2.05
CA ASP A 119 -13.17 7.33 -2.57
C ASP A 119 -13.63 8.75 -2.89
N TYR A 120 -13.48 9.65 -1.92
CA TYR A 120 -13.76 11.08 -2.12
C TYR A 120 -13.00 11.67 -3.30
N LEU A 121 -11.71 11.33 -3.46
CA LEU A 121 -10.90 11.85 -4.57
C LEU A 121 -11.32 11.25 -5.92
N LEU A 122 -11.68 9.98 -5.97
CA LEU A 122 -12.23 9.34 -7.17
C LEU A 122 -13.54 10.01 -7.59
N ASP A 123 -14.43 10.26 -6.64
CA ASP A 123 -15.67 11.02 -6.91
C ASP A 123 -15.38 12.44 -7.39
N LEU A 124 -14.45 13.13 -6.74
CA LEU A 124 -14.07 14.52 -7.09
C LEU A 124 -13.57 14.62 -8.53
N TYR A 125 -12.83 13.61 -9.00
CA TYR A 125 -12.25 13.58 -10.35
C TYR A 125 -12.99 12.65 -11.32
N ALA A 126 -14.27 12.39 -11.07
CA ALA A 126 -15.15 11.63 -11.96
C ALA A 126 -14.60 10.24 -12.36
N GLY A 127 -13.93 9.56 -11.43
CA GLY A 127 -13.33 8.24 -11.60
C GLY A 127 -11.97 8.22 -12.28
N ASN A 128 -11.35 9.39 -12.54
CA ASN A 128 -10.00 9.44 -13.09
C ASN A 128 -8.97 9.04 -12.02
N GLU A 129 -8.47 7.81 -12.09
CA GLU A 129 -7.50 7.24 -11.15
C GLU A 129 -6.19 8.05 -11.10
N VAL A 130 -5.70 8.52 -12.26
CA VAL A 130 -4.46 9.33 -12.33
C VAL A 130 -4.65 10.63 -11.54
N ALA A 131 -5.76 11.32 -11.72
CA ALA A 131 -6.07 12.55 -11.00
C ALA A 131 -6.28 12.29 -9.49
N ALA A 132 -7.01 11.22 -9.13
CA ALA A 132 -7.26 10.86 -7.74
C ALA A 132 -5.96 10.49 -7.01
N LEU A 133 -5.09 9.68 -7.61
CA LEU A 133 -3.78 9.32 -7.03
C LEU A 133 -2.83 10.52 -6.94
N ALA A 134 -2.80 11.37 -7.97
CA ALA A 134 -2.03 12.61 -7.93
C ALA A 134 -2.52 13.54 -6.80
N ALA A 135 -3.84 13.63 -6.59
CA ALA A 135 -4.42 14.43 -5.51
C ALA A 135 -4.17 13.80 -4.13
N TYR A 136 -4.15 12.48 -4.02
CA TYR A 136 -3.79 11.78 -2.80
C TYR A 136 -2.39 12.17 -2.33
N ASN A 137 -1.43 12.22 -3.25
CA ASN A 137 -0.02 12.54 -2.97
C ASN A 137 0.25 14.05 -2.87
N ALA A 138 -0.23 14.84 -3.83
CA ALA A 138 0.11 16.27 -3.95
C ALA A 138 -0.99 17.22 -3.47
N GLY A 139 -2.18 16.72 -3.19
CA GLY A 139 -3.35 17.49 -2.81
C GLY A 139 -4.19 17.96 -4.01
N PRO A 140 -5.52 18.11 -3.82
CA PRO A 140 -6.47 18.47 -4.88
C PRO A 140 -6.14 19.81 -5.58
N GLY A 141 -5.68 20.81 -4.82
CA GLY A 141 -5.40 22.15 -5.39
C GLY A 141 -4.32 22.14 -6.47
N ASN A 142 -3.33 21.26 -6.38
CA ASN A 142 -2.33 21.09 -7.44
C ASN A 142 -2.96 20.42 -8.67
N VAL A 143 -3.70 19.34 -8.47
CA VAL A 143 -4.37 18.60 -9.55
C VAL A 143 -5.35 19.48 -10.32
N ASP A 144 -6.11 20.33 -9.64
CA ASP A 144 -7.01 21.28 -10.27
C ASP A 144 -6.26 22.25 -11.21
N SER A 145 -5.04 22.64 -10.83
CA SER A 145 -4.19 23.50 -11.66
C SER A 145 -3.57 22.77 -12.85
N TRP A 146 -3.40 21.43 -12.79
CA TRP A 146 -2.79 20.62 -13.84
C TRP A 146 -3.77 20.09 -14.88
N GLY A 147 -5.07 20.08 -14.61
CA GLY A 147 -6.09 19.60 -15.55
C GLY A 147 -7.33 19.02 -14.90
N GLY A 148 -7.36 18.89 -13.57
CA GLY A 148 -8.50 18.38 -12.83
C GLY A 148 -8.88 16.96 -13.24
N ALA A 149 -10.18 16.73 -13.48
CA ALA A 149 -10.71 15.43 -13.88
C ALA A 149 -10.22 14.91 -15.25
N LEU A 150 -9.54 15.72 -16.04
CA LEU A 150 -8.98 15.32 -17.34
C LEU A 150 -7.46 15.13 -17.30
N LEU A 151 -6.86 15.15 -16.10
CA LEU A 151 -5.41 15.02 -15.93
C LEU A 151 -4.90 13.68 -16.47
N GLU A 152 -3.86 13.74 -17.30
CA GLU A 152 -3.08 12.62 -17.77
C GLU A 152 -1.72 12.54 -17.04
N LEU A 153 -1.10 11.37 -16.98
CA LEU A 153 0.12 11.12 -16.19
C LEU A 153 1.28 12.06 -16.56
N ASP A 154 1.47 12.33 -17.85
CA ASP A 154 2.55 13.19 -18.34
C ASP A 154 2.31 14.70 -18.07
N GLN A 155 1.09 15.10 -17.73
CA GLN A 155 0.70 16.46 -17.37
C GLN A 155 0.94 16.77 -15.88
N ILE A 156 1.23 15.77 -15.03
CA ILE A 156 1.58 16.00 -13.63
C ILE A 156 2.90 16.76 -13.58
N GLU A 157 2.88 17.99 -13.04
CA GLU A 157 4.06 18.85 -13.05
C GLU A 157 5.13 18.40 -12.06
N PHE A 158 4.74 17.85 -10.90
CA PHE A 158 5.69 17.35 -9.91
C PHE A 158 6.21 15.98 -10.29
N ALA A 159 7.51 15.88 -10.54
CA ALA A 159 8.15 14.61 -10.91
C ALA A 159 7.98 13.50 -9.86
N GLU A 160 7.98 13.88 -8.56
CA GLU A 160 7.75 12.95 -7.44
C GLU A 160 6.32 12.39 -7.48
N THR A 161 5.32 13.24 -7.67
CA THR A 161 3.91 12.83 -7.76
C THR A 161 3.66 11.96 -8.99
N ARG A 162 4.30 12.28 -10.13
CA ARG A 162 4.21 11.46 -11.34
C ARG A 162 4.78 10.06 -11.10
N ALA A 163 5.95 9.96 -10.47
CA ALA A 163 6.54 8.68 -10.11
C ALA A 163 5.66 7.91 -9.11
N TYR A 164 5.08 8.60 -8.13
CA TYR A 164 4.13 8.00 -7.19
C TYR A 164 2.93 7.37 -7.89
N VAL A 165 2.31 8.08 -8.82
CA VAL A 165 1.14 7.57 -9.57
C VAL A 165 1.52 6.35 -10.41
N ASP A 166 2.65 6.43 -11.11
CA ASP A 166 3.17 5.32 -11.93
C ASP A 166 3.46 4.09 -11.06
N ASP A 167 4.14 4.26 -9.92
CA ASP A 167 4.45 3.20 -8.97
C ASP A 167 3.18 2.54 -8.40
N VAL A 168 2.15 3.33 -8.04
CA VAL A 168 0.89 2.78 -7.51
C VAL A 168 0.17 1.96 -8.57
N LEU A 169 0.08 2.45 -9.81
CA LEU A 169 -0.59 1.72 -10.90
C LEU A 169 0.17 0.42 -11.25
N GLU A 170 1.50 0.46 -11.31
CA GLU A 170 2.31 -0.75 -11.51
C GLU A 170 2.11 -1.75 -10.36
N LYS A 171 2.11 -1.28 -9.12
CA LYS A 171 1.88 -2.14 -7.95
C LYS A 171 0.49 -2.74 -7.95
N ARG A 172 -0.55 -1.98 -8.31
CA ARG A 172 -1.91 -2.52 -8.46
C ARG A 172 -1.93 -3.71 -9.41
N ASP A 173 -1.31 -3.58 -10.58
CA ASP A 173 -1.26 -4.67 -11.57
C ASP A 173 -0.47 -5.88 -11.01
N GLN A 174 0.62 -5.64 -10.27
CA GLN A 174 1.36 -6.70 -9.57
C GLN A 174 0.50 -7.40 -8.49
N TYR A 175 -0.34 -6.66 -7.74
CA TYR A 175 -1.26 -7.25 -6.75
C TYR A 175 -2.35 -8.08 -7.44
N HIS A 176 -2.88 -7.67 -8.56
CA HIS A 176 -3.79 -8.47 -9.39
C HIS A 176 -3.17 -9.80 -9.80
N ASP A 177 -1.93 -9.78 -10.29
CA ASP A 177 -1.25 -10.97 -10.79
C ASP A 177 -0.86 -11.95 -9.67
N ASN A 178 -0.55 -11.46 -8.47
CA ASN A 178 0.04 -12.26 -7.41
C ASN A 178 -0.88 -12.60 -6.25
N TYR A 179 -1.98 -11.85 -6.04
CA TYR A 179 -2.85 -11.93 -4.87
C TYR A 179 -4.36 -11.88 -5.20
N ALA A 180 -4.73 -12.28 -6.42
CA ALA A 180 -6.14 -12.25 -6.86
C ALA A 180 -7.06 -13.04 -5.91
N GLN A 181 -6.60 -14.19 -5.42
CA GLN A 181 -7.39 -15.04 -4.52
C GLN A 181 -7.57 -14.39 -3.14
N GLU A 182 -6.51 -13.86 -2.55
CA GLU A 182 -6.48 -13.23 -1.22
C GLU A 182 -7.30 -11.93 -1.23
N LEU A 183 -7.28 -11.20 -2.33
CA LEU A 183 -8.02 -9.95 -2.51
C LEU A 183 -9.46 -10.15 -3.01
N GLY A 184 -9.82 -11.39 -3.40
CA GLY A 184 -11.16 -11.73 -3.86
C GLY A 184 -11.53 -11.12 -5.23
N LEU A 185 -10.53 -11.01 -6.11
CA LEU A 185 -10.61 -10.50 -7.48
C LEU A 185 -11.07 -11.57 -8.47
#